data_7552783ccf7162333d194de4d6c81ec0
#
_entry.id   7552783ccf7162333d194de4d6c81ec0
#
_cell.length_a   1.000
_cell.length_b   1.000
_cell.length_c   1.000
_cell.angle_alpha   90.00
_cell.angle_beta   90.00
_cell.angle_gamma   90.00
#
_symmetry.space_group_name_H-M   'P 1'
#
loop_
_entity.id
_entity.type
_entity.pdbx_description
1 polymer ?
#
loop_
_entity_poly.entity_id
_entity_poly.type
_entity_poly.pdbx_seq_one_letter_code
_entity_poly.pdbx_strand_id
1 'polypeptide(L)'
;MMKRLIKIGYQGDAGSNSEAASAGFAVTQGMKNVEYVPLVNSKNVVDAVMAGEIDYGVMASRNHIAGYVRETEEALTGVSYHLAAALCLPIHHCLFVKDPTITHPTVIASHPQALAQCKDTLAQEYADAKQMEIEDTAIGARYLADGTLPSNVGVLCRRNAGEAFGLHLLQENLEDDPTNATDFIIIEKEERKKEAKKLVVVAGLGLIGGSMAKALTEYTDYTVYGWNRTTSIAEAALSEGAIDGIADDEILARCDLLIPALFPQATIDFLTRVIPTMKAGAQVVDLVGVKGSIIDAVEPVALKHGIRFTGGHPMAGLAKAGYERAFADLYQGASMILVPTKATADGDIAALTQLFEQIGFGMVRVCDSAQHDKMIAHTSQLAHVVSVNYVKSPVSANYVGYTGGSYKDMTRIACLNEMVWKELFILNRKSLLPEIDGLLTHITQVRDAIAAEDMDTLEQLLREGREAKEEIDRCNPKQPSE
;
A
#
# COMPACT_ATOMS: atom_id res chain seq x y z
N MET A 1 -24.48 -8.70 25.72
CA MET A 1 -23.83 -8.74 24.42
C MET A 1 -23.96 -10.16 23.88
N MET A 2 -24.67 -10.37 22.77
CA MET A 2 -24.66 -11.67 22.07
C MET A 2 -23.24 -11.94 21.59
N LYS A 3 -22.69 -13.10 21.96
CA LYS A 3 -21.37 -13.53 21.44
C LYS A 3 -21.51 -13.79 19.93
N ARG A 4 -20.60 -13.27 19.13
CA ARG A 4 -20.54 -13.47 17.67
C ARG A 4 -20.55 -14.99 17.38
N LEU A 5 -21.36 -15.44 16.42
CA LEU A 5 -21.32 -16.78 15.89
C LEU A 5 -20.03 -16.94 15.07
N ILE A 6 -19.23 -17.94 15.37
CA ILE A 6 -18.01 -18.29 14.63
C ILE A 6 -18.37 -19.40 13.65
N LYS A 7 -18.06 -19.23 12.38
CA LYS A 7 -18.31 -20.23 11.34
C LYS A 7 -16.99 -20.90 10.93
N ILE A 8 -16.94 -22.21 11.05
CA ILE A 8 -15.82 -23.03 10.60
C ILE A 8 -16.30 -23.91 9.44
N GLY A 9 -15.82 -23.60 8.23
CA GLY A 9 -16.08 -24.42 7.06
C GLY A 9 -15.04 -25.54 6.94
N TYR A 10 -15.44 -26.70 6.42
CA TYR A 10 -14.54 -27.83 6.29
C TYR A 10 -14.79 -28.62 5.00
N GLN A 11 -13.73 -29.26 4.51
CA GLN A 11 -13.75 -30.17 3.36
C GLN A 11 -14.50 -31.48 3.73
N GLY A 12 -15.37 -31.95 2.85
CA GLY A 12 -16.18 -33.16 3.05
C GLY A 12 -17.56 -32.88 3.63
N ASP A 13 -18.26 -33.93 3.97
CA ASP A 13 -19.60 -33.90 4.56
C ASP A 13 -19.60 -34.09 6.09
N ALA A 14 -20.77 -33.95 6.71
CA ALA A 14 -20.95 -34.19 8.15
C ALA A 14 -20.48 -35.61 8.53
N GLY A 15 -19.75 -35.73 9.63
CA GLY A 15 -19.12 -36.97 10.09
C GLY A 15 -17.72 -37.23 9.51
N SER A 16 -17.19 -36.32 8.67
CA SER A 16 -15.85 -36.46 8.07
C SER A 16 -14.72 -36.21 9.07
N ASN A 17 -13.50 -36.60 8.67
CA ASN A 17 -12.28 -36.29 9.43
C ASN A 17 -12.06 -34.77 9.56
N SER A 18 -12.41 -34.01 8.56
CA SER A 18 -12.28 -32.55 8.55
C SER A 18 -13.25 -31.88 9.53
N GLU A 19 -14.46 -32.40 9.71
CA GLU A 19 -15.36 -31.93 10.76
C GLU A 19 -14.78 -32.18 12.15
N ALA A 20 -14.22 -33.36 12.39
CA ALA A 20 -13.58 -33.68 13.67
C ALA A 20 -12.35 -32.79 13.92
N ALA A 21 -11.55 -32.48 12.89
CA ALA A 21 -10.46 -31.51 12.98
C ALA A 21 -10.99 -30.10 13.31
N SER A 22 -12.11 -29.71 12.73
CA SER A 22 -12.79 -28.44 13.03
C SER A 22 -13.24 -28.35 14.47
N ALA A 23 -13.85 -29.42 15.01
CA ALA A 23 -14.26 -29.49 16.40
C ALA A 23 -13.05 -29.48 17.36
N GLY A 24 -12.00 -30.22 17.04
CA GLY A 24 -10.75 -30.22 17.79
C GLY A 24 -10.09 -28.83 17.85
N PHE A 25 -10.04 -28.14 16.73
CA PHE A 25 -9.56 -26.77 16.64
C PHE A 25 -10.40 -25.82 17.52
N ALA A 26 -11.71 -25.86 17.42
CA ALA A 26 -12.59 -25.00 18.22
C ALA A 26 -12.40 -25.21 19.71
N VAL A 27 -12.25 -26.48 20.16
CA VAL A 27 -11.96 -26.82 21.56
C VAL A 27 -10.61 -26.26 22.02
N THR A 28 -9.56 -26.49 21.22
CA THR A 28 -8.20 -26.03 21.52
C THR A 28 -8.13 -24.49 21.64
N GLN A 29 -8.90 -23.76 20.83
CA GLN A 29 -8.99 -22.31 20.86
C GLN A 29 -10.00 -21.76 21.88
N GLY A 30 -10.67 -22.64 22.65
CA GLY A 30 -11.69 -22.24 23.62
C GLY A 30 -12.88 -21.52 23.02
N MET A 31 -13.18 -21.78 21.75
CA MET A 31 -14.27 -21.14 21.01
C MET A 31 -15.64 -21.55 21.57
N LYS A 32 -16.53 -20.60 21.70
CA LYS A 32 -17.93 -20.80 22.11
C LYS A 32 -18.84 -20.25 21.03
N ASN A 33 -19.96 -20.90 20.79
CA ASN A 33 -20.92 -20.53 19.76
C ASN A 33 -20.36 -20.71 18.31
N VAL A 34 -20.02 -21.95 17.97
CA VAL A 34 -19.45 -22.34 16.68
C VAL A 34 -20.48 -23.03 15.82
N GLU A 35 -20.54 -22.66 14.55
CA GLU A 35 -21.28 -23.34 13.49
C GLU A 35 -20.29 -24.05 12.56
N TYR A 36 -20.48 -25.35 12.31
CA TYR A 36 -19.68 -26.15 11.39
C TYR A 36 -20.40 -26.25 10.05
N VAL A 37 -19.70 -25.84 8.95
CA VAL A 37 -20.30 -25.74 7.61
C VAL A 37 -19.59 -26.71 6.67
N PRO A 38 -20.26 -27.79 6.20
CA PRO A 38 -19.70 -28.71 5.19
C PRO A 38 -19.63 -28.02 3.83
N LEU A 39 -18.47 -28.06 3.18
CA LEU A 39 -18.22 -27.38 1.90
C LEU A 39 -17.71 -28.31 0.80
N VAL A 40 -17.81 -29.61 1.02
CA VAL A 40 -17.53 -30.70 0.08
C VAL A 40 -16.06 -30.79 -0.35
N ASN A 41 -15.47 -29.75 -0.91
CA ASN A 41 -14.11 -29.77 -1.46
C ASN A 41 -13.25 -28.59 -0.96
N SER A 42 -11.93 -28.74 -1.12
CA SER A 42 -10.97 -27.71 -0.65
C SER A 42 -11.15 -26.36 -1.34
N LYS A 43 -11.52 -26.36 -2.62
CA LYS A 43 -11.74 -25.11 -3.36
C LYS A 43 -12.89 -24.31 -2.77
N ASN A 44 -14.02 -24.96 -2.46
CA ASN A 44 -15.16 -24.27 -1.84
C ASN A 44 -14.81 -23.71 -0.46
N VAL A 45 -13.98 -24.42 0.32
CA VAL A 45 -13.49 -23.95 1.62
C VAL A 45 -12.66 -22.67 1.45
N VAL A 46 -11.71 -22.67 0.52
CA VAL A 46 -10.86 -21.52 0.24
C VAL A 46 -11.70 -20.33 -0.24
N ASP A 47 -12.61 -20.56 -1.20
CA ASP A 47 -13.48 -19.52 -1.76
C ASP A 47 -14.35 -18.89 -0.66
N ALA A 48 -14.93 -19.68 0.24
CA ALA A 48 -15.78 -19.21 1.34
C ALA A 48 -14.98 -18.40 2.38
N VAL A 49 -13.73 -18.81 2.70
CA VAL A 49 -12.81 -18.02 3.55
C VAL A 49 -12.49 -16.68 2.91
N MET A 50 -12.13 -16.68 1.63
CA MET A 50 -11.76 -15.46 0.90
C MET A 50 -12.94 -14.50 0.72
N ALA A 51 -14.16 -15.03 0.54
CA ALA A 51 -15.40 -14.26 0.51
C ALA A 51 -15.80 -13.71 1.90
N GLY A 52 -15.25 -14.27 2.99
CA GLY A 52 -15.64 -13.91 4.36
C GLY A 52 -16.99 -14.49 4.79
N GLU A 53 -17.44 -15.55 4.14
CA GLU A 53 -18.67 -16.29 4.47
C GLU A 53 -18.49 -17.18 5.70
N ILE A 54 -17.25 -17.64 5.92
CA ILE A 54 -16.77 -18.40 7.07
C ILE A 54 -15.53 -17.73 7.68
N ASP A 55 -15.34 -17.91 8.98
CA ASP A 55 -14.20 -17.33 9.71
C ASP A 55 -12.92 -18.19 9.52
N TYR A 56 -13.06 -19.52 9.53
CA TYR A 56 -11.96 -20.47 9.40
C TYR A 56 -12.32 -21.57 8.39
N GLY A 57 -11.32 -21.99 7.62
CA GLY A 57 -11.44 -23.12 6.68
C GLY A 57 -10.52 -24.27 7.09
N VAL A 58 -11.06 -25.48 7.19
CA VAL A 58 -10.33 -26.69 7.59
C VAL A 58 -10.26 -27.68 6.43
N MET A 59 -9.03 -28.08 6.07
CA MET A 59 -8.76 -28.99 4.95
C MET A 59 -7.65 -29.98 5.30
N ALA A 60 -7.74 -31.20 4.77
CA ALA A 60 -6.66 -32.16 4.85
C ALA A 60 -5.49 -31.71 3.96
N SER A 61 -4.27 -31.66 4.49
CA SER A 61 -3.07 -31.30 3.74
C SER A 61 -2.18 -32.49 3.41
N ARG A 62 -2.11 -33.47 4.30
CA ARG A 62 -1.28 -34.67 4.12
C ARG A 62 -1.87 -35.84 4.90
N ASN A 63 -1.99 -36.98 4.26
CA ASN A 63 -2.17 -38.26 4.97
C ASN A 63 -0.82 -38.98 5.09
N HIS A 64 -0.50 -39.56 6.24
CA HIS A 64 0.82 -40.12 6.51
C HIS A 64 1.13 -41.35 5.63
N ILE A 65 0.09 -42.04 5.13
CA ILE A 65 0.24 -43.18 4.23
C ILE A 65 0.12 -42.76 2.76
N ALA A 66 -0.93 -41.99 2.43
CA ALA A 66 -1.24 -41.61 1.04
C ALA A 66 -0.48 -40.38 0.50
N GLY A 67 0.21 -39.63 1.40
CA GLY A 67 0.98 -38.44 1.02
C GLY A 67 0.16 -37.14 0.99
N TYR A 68 0.63 -36.16 0.24
CA TYR A 68 0.00 -34.84 0.15
C TYR A 68 -1.36 -34.89 -0.54
N VAL A 69 -2.30 -34.07 -0.05
CA VAL A 69 -3.64 -33.93 -0.63
C VAL A 69 -3.60 -32.88 -1.75
N ARG A 70 -3.45 -33.36 -2.97
CA ARG A 70 -3.27 -32.52 -4.17
C ARG A 70 -4.39 -31.49 -4.36
N GLU A 71 -5.62 -31.86 -4.06
CA GLU A 71 -6.79 -30.97 -4.12
C GLU A 71 -6.61 -29.72 -3.24
N THR A 72 -6.04 -29.87 -2.05
CA THR A 72 -5.77 -28.78 -1.12
C THR A 72 -4.62 -27.90 -1.62
N GLU A 73 -3.54 -28.51 -2.14
CA GLU A 73 -2.43 -27.76 -2.74
C GLU A 73 -2.89 -26.92 -3.93
N GLU A 74 -3.71 -27.50 -4.81
CA GLU A 74 -4.27 -26.80 -5.98
C GLU A 74 -5.19 -25.65 -5.55
N ALA A 75 -6.04 -25.86 -4.55
CA ALA A 75 -6.97 -24.84 -4.04
C ALA A 75 -6.26 -23.64 -3.40
N LEU A 76 -5.09 -23.85 -2.81
CA LEU A 76 -4.30 -22.79 -2.15
C LEU A 76 -3.32 -22.07 -3.09
N THR A 77 -3.11 -22.59 -4.31
CA THR A 77 -2.17 -22.02 -5.26
C THR A 77 -2.59 -20.61 -5.67
N GLY A 78 -1.72 -19.61 -5.40
CA GLY A 78 -1.97 -18.21 -5.74
C GLY A 78 -2.93 -17.47 -4.78
N VAL A 79 -3.32 -18.09 -3.67
CA VAL A 79 -4.19 -17.50 -2.66
C VAL A 79 -3.37 -17.00 -1.47
N SER A 80 -3.62 -15.77 -1.02
CA SER A 80 -3.01 -15.21 0.20
C SER A 80 -3.90 -15.51 1.40
N TYR A 81 -3.40 -16.29 2.34
CA TYR A 81 -4.12 -16.72 3.55
C TYR A 81 -3.21 -16.73 4.77
N HIS A 82 -3.80 -16.63 5.96
CA HIS A 82 -3.09 -16.86 7.21
C HIS A 82 -3.33 -18.31 7.67
N LEU A 83 -2.25 -19.01 8.05
CA LEU A 83 -2.33 -20.34 8.65
C LEU A 83 -2.63 -20.16 10.15
N ALA A 84 -3.90 -20.36 10.54
CA ALA A 84 -4.33 -20.21 11.93
C ALA A 84 -3.86 -21.36 12.83
N ALA A 85 -3.84 -22.58 12.30
CA ALA A 85 -3.34 -23.78 13.02
C ALA A 85 -3.04 -24.93 12.06
N ALA A 86 -2.32 -25.92 12.56
CA ALA A 86 -2.20 -27.25 11.97
C ALA A 86 -2.50 -28.31 13.04
N LEU A 87 -3.24 -29.34 12.69
CA LEU A 87 -3.62 -30.43 13.58
C LEU A 87 -3.33 -31.78 12.91
N CYS A 88 -2.85 -32.72 13.68
CA CYS A 88 -2.69 -34.10 13.26
C CYS A 88 -3.75 -34.96 13.94
N LEU A 89 -4.58 -35.67 13.18
CA LEU A 89 -5.58 -36.56 13.73
C LEU A 89 -5.28 -38.00 13.33
N PRO A 90 -5.26 -38.94 14.29
CA PRO A 90 -5.26 -40.37 13.99
C PRO A 90 -6.51 -40.75 13.19
N ILE A 91 -6.35 -41.60 12.20
CA ILE A 91 -7.43 -42.07 11.36
C ILE A 91 -7.72 -43.52 11.73
N HIS A 92 -8.86 -43.73 12.33
CA HIS A 92 -9.35 -45.05 12.68
C HIS A 92 -10.56 -45.41 11.81
N HIS A 93 -10.53 -46.62 11.26
CA HIS A 93 -11.60 -47.17 10.48
C HIS A 93 -12.37 -48.21 11.28
N CYS A 94 -13.69 -48.01 11.40
CA CYS A 94 -14.61 -48.92 12.08
C CYS A 94 -15.60 -49.50 11.09
N LEU A 95 -15.90 -50.77 11.24
CA LEU A 95 -16.91 -51.48 10.46
C LEU A 95 -18.25 -51.44 11.19
N PHE A 96 -19.25 -50.93 10.52
CA PHE A 96 -20.62 -50.82 11.03
C PHE A 96 -21.58 -51.62 10.16
N VAL A 97 -22.63 -52.13 10.79
CA VAL A 97 -23.75 -52.84 10.16
C VAL A 97 -25.07 -52.24 10.63
N LYS A 98 -26.13 -52.42 9.84
CA LYS A 98 -27.47 -51.94 10.20
C LYS A 98 -28.20 -52.92 11.15
N ASP A 99 -28.06 -54.21 10.89
CA ASP A 99 -28.67 -55.29 11.67
C ASP A 99 -27.61 -55.93 12.57
N PRO A 100 -27.75 -55.85 13.92
CA PRO A 100 -26.77 -56.42 14.85
C PRO A 100 -26.62 -57.94 14.78
N THR A 101 -27.49 -58.64 14.07
CA THR A 101 -27.39 -60.09 13.85
C THR A 101 -26.36 -60.45 12.76
N ILE A 102 -25.94 -59.47 11.96
CA ILE A 102 -24.95 -59.63 10.92
C ILE A 102 -23.57 -59.54 11.53
N THR A 103 -22.87 -60.65 11.67
CA THR A 103 -21.49 -60.70 12.16
C THR A 103 -20.45 -60.74 11.02
N HIS A 104 -20.86 -61.10 9.82
CA HIS A 104 -20.02 -61.15 8.63
C HIS A 104 -20.82 -60.62 7.42
N PRO A 105 -20.68 -59.30 7.09
CA PRO A 105 -21.34 -58.73 5.93
C PRO A 105 -20.77 -59.31 4.65
N THR A 106 -21.64 -59.55 3.65
CA THR A 106 -21.23 -60.09 2.36
C THR A 106 -20.62 -59.04 1.41
N VAL A 107 -20.80 -57.76 1.73
CA VAL A 107 -20.25 -56.64 1.02
C VAL A 107 -19.76 -55.63 2.08
N ILE A 108 -18.57 -55.07 1.87
CA ILE A 108 -18.04 -53.95 2.67
C ILE A 108 -17.86 -52.74 1.76
N ALA A 109 -18.56 -51.67 2.06
CA ALA A 109 -18.59 -50.45 1.29
C ALA A 109 -17.81 -49.31 2.00
N SER A 110 -16.97 -48.60 1.27
CA SER A 110 -16.29 -47.38 1.73
C SER A 110 -15.64 -46.62 0.58
N HIS A 111 -15.07 -45.50 0.88
CA HIS A 111 -14.20 -44.76 -0.06
C HIS A 111 -12.98 -45.63 -0.45
N PRO A 112 -12.53 -45.59 -1.73
CA PRO A 112 -11.39 -46.40 -2.18
C PRO A 112 -10.15 -46.32 -1.30
N GLN A 113 -9.86 -45.17 -0.80
CA GLN A 113 -8.69 -44.95 0.09
C GLN A 113 -8.83 -45.67 1.44
N ALA A 114 -10.03 -45.65 2.04
CA ALA A 114 -10.28 -46.38 3.29
C ALA A 114 -10.23 -47.91 3.10
N LEU A 115 -10.75 -48.41 2.00
CA LEU A 115 -10.63 -49.81 1.62
C LEU A 115 -9.16 -50.23 1.44
N ALA A 116 -8.36 -49.38 0.78
CA ALA A 116 -6.93 -49.62 0.59
C ALA A 116 -6.14 -49.60 1.91
N GLN A 117 -6.54 -48.79 2.89
CA GLN A 117 -5.89 -48.67 4.21
C GLN A 117 -6.27 -49.85 5.15
N CYS A 118 -7.29 -50.59 4.83
CA CYS A 118 -7.74 -51.77 5.60
C CYS A 118 -7.59 -53.08 4.78
N LYS A 119 -6.82 -53.07 3.70
CA LYS A 119 -6.76 -54.15 2.72
C LYS A 119 -6.37 -55.51 3.33
N ASP A 120 -5.30 -55.51 4.14
CA ASP A 120 -4.76 -56.77 4.67
C ASP A 120 -5.66 -57.30 5.78
N THR A 121 -6.17 -56.42 6.66
CA THR A 121 -7.15 -56.78 7.69
C THR A 121 -8.44 -57.32 7.08
N LEU A 122 -8.97 -56.66 6.03
CA LEU A 122 -10.16 -57.13 5.32
C LEU A 122 -9.94 -58.49 4.64
N ALA A 123 -8.77 -58.71 4.06
CA ALA A 123 -8.42 -59.98 3.44
C ALA A 123 -8.27 -61.14 4.43
N GLN A 124 -7.87 -60.86 5.68
CA GLN A 124 -7.74 -61.87 6.74
C GLN A 124 -9.07 -62.17 7.43
N GLU A 125 -9.82 -61.17 7.79
CA GLU A 125 -10.99 -61.33 8.67
C GLU A 125 -12.33 -61.38 7.88
N TYR A 126 -12.37 -60.80 6.65
CA TYR A 126 -13.55 -60.73 5.81
C TYR A 126 -13.27 -61.16 4.37
N ALA A 127 -12.51 -62.25 4.20
CA ALA A 127 -12.07 -62.75 2.87
C ALA A 127 -13.20 -63.02 1.88
N ASP A 128 -14.40 -63.38 2.34
CA ASP A 128 -15.57 -63.70 1.51
C ASP A 128 -16.40 -62.43 1.17
N ALA A 129 -16.10 -61.28 1.77
CA ALA A 129 -16.85 -60.06 1.54
C ALA A 129 -16.36 -59.34 0.26
N LYS A 130 -17.28 -58.92 -0.59
CA LYS A 130 -16.95 -58.08 -1.75
C LYS A 130 -16.75 -56.65 -1.32
N GLN A 131 -15.70 -56.01 -1.82
CA GLN A 131 -15.49 -54.57 -1.61
C GLN A 131 -16.35 -53.77 -2.59
N MET A 132 -16.98 -52.69 -2.12
CA MET A 132 -17.78 -51.75 -2.88
C MET A 132 -17.24 -50.32 -2.65
N GLU A 133 -16.88 -49.65 -3.73
CA GLU A 133 -16.43 -48.26 -3.66
C GLU A 133 -17.63 -47.32 -3.62
N ILE A 134 -17.55 -46.31 -2.74
CA ILE A 134 -18.49 -45.18 -2.59
C ILE A 134 -17.73 -43.86 -2.47
N GLU A 135 -18.43 -42.78 -2.72
CA GLU A 135 -17.83 -41.45 -2.87
C GLU A 135 -17.15 -40.92 -1.60
N ASP A 136 -17.68 -41.23 -0.40
CA ASP A 136 -17.18 -40.76 0.90
C ASP A 136 -17.51 -41.77 2.00
N THR A 137 -16.67 -41.88 3.02
CA THR A 137 -16.83 -42.81 4.16
C THR A 137 -18.05 -42.47 5.02
N ALA A 138 -18.35 -41.17 5.26
CA ALA A 138 -19.51 -40.77 6.06
C ALA A 138 -20.82 -40.92 5.29
N ILE A 139 -20.81 -40.72 3.97
CA ILE A 139 -21.94 -40.95 3.08
C ILE A 139 -22.34 -42.42 3.12
N GLY A 140 -21.39 -43.34 3.19
CA GLY A 140 -21.67 -44.77 3.32
C GLY A 140 -22.50 -45.11 4.54
N ALA A 141 -22.21 -44.55 5.70
CA ALA A 141 -22.99 -44.73 6.91
C ALA A 141 -24.44 -44.24 6.73
N ARG A 142 -24.66 -43.12 6.08
CA ARG A 142 -25.98 -42.57 5.77
C ARG A 142 -26.75 -43.53 4.82
N TYR A 143 -26.14 -43.97 3.73
CA TYR A 143 -26.76 -44.88 2.75
C TYR A 143 -27.17 -46.23 3.33
N LEU A 144 -26.40 -46.71 4.33
CA LEU A 144 -26.78 -47.94 5.03
C LEU A 144 -27.95 -47.68 5.99
N ALA A 145 -27.93 -46.56 6.70
CA ALA A 145 -28.96 -46.19 7.67
C ALA A 145 -30.32 -45.93 7.00
N ASP A 146 -30.36 -45.18 5.90
CA ASP A 146 -31.60 -44.85 5.17
C ASP A 146 -32.10 -45.97 4.25
N GLY A 147 -31.32 -47.04 4.06
CA GLY A 147 -31.69 -48.21 3.26
C GLY A 147 -31.36 -48.07 1.76
N THR A 148 -30.60 -47.07 1.35
CA THR A 148 -30.02 -46.96 0.02
C THR A 148 -29.08 -48.15 -0.26
N LEU A 149 -28.30 -48.56 0.74
CA LEU A 149 -27.53 -49.80 0.73
C LEU A 149 -28.35 -50.94 1.36
N PRO A 150 -28.26 -52.18 0.83
CA PRO A 150 -28.88 -53.34 1.43
C PRO A 150 -28.41 -53.60 2.87
N SER A 151 -29.29 -54.19 3.69
CA SER A 151 -28.98 -54.43 5.12
C SER A 151 -27.84 -55.42 5.37
N ASN A 152 -27.47 -56.25 4.39
CA ASN A 152 -26.35 -57.19 4.47
C ASN A 152 -24.99 -56.56 4.10
N VAL A 153 -24.95 -55.25 3.87
CA VAL A 153 -23.74 -54.46 3.64
C VAL A 153 -23.17 -53.97 4.97
N GLY A 154 -21.88 -54.10 5.15
CA GLY A 154 -21.12 -53.35 6.18
C GLY A 154 -20.50 -52.11 5.58
N VAL A 155 -20.37 -51.06 6.37
CA VAL A 155 -19.70 -49.82 5.95
C VAL A 155 -18.50 -49.53 6.82
N LEU A 156 -17.35 -49.20 6.19
CA LEU A 156 -16.18 -48.66 6.89
C LEU A 156 -16.32 -47.16 6.98
N CYS A 157 -16.40 -46.67 8.18
CA CYS A 157 -16.41 -45.20 8.45
C CYS A 157 -15.78 -44.91 9.82
N ARG A 158 -15.67 -43.63 10.18
CA ARG A 158 -15.29 -43.27 11.54
C ARG A 158 -16.37 -43.68 12.53
N ARG A 159 -15.95 -43.91 13.78
CA ARG A 159 -16.84 -44.29 14.88
C ARG A 159 -18.02 -43.30 15.02
N ASN A 160 -17.72 -41.98 15.05
CA ASN A 160 -18.73 -40.94 15.22
C ASN A 160 -19.76 -40.94 14.09
N ALA A 161 -19.34 -41.23 12.85
CA ALA A 161 -20.25 -41.26 11.69
C ALA A 161 -21.22 -42.43 11.80
N GLY A 162 -20.76 -43.64 12.11
CA GLY A 162 -21.61 -44.81 12.30
C GLY A 162 -22.58 -44.63 13.48
N GLU A 163 -22.12 -44.15 14.61
CA GLU A 163 -22.93 -43.91 15.81
C GLU A 163 -24.00 -42.82 15.56
N ALA A 164 -23.66 -41.70 14.84
CA ALA A 164 -24.59 -40.61 14.50
C ALA A 164 -25.79 -41.11 13.69
N PHE A 165 -25.62 -42.12 12.85
CA PHE A 165 -26.70 -42.74 12.05
C PHE A 165 -27.34 -43.96 12.74
N GLY A 166 -26.98 -44.25 14.01
CA GLY A 166 -27.59 -45.34 14.78
C GLY A 166 -27.21 -46.72 14.27
N LEU A 167 -26.09 -46.87 13.58
CA LEU A 167 -25.58 -48.16 13.11
C LEU A 167 -24.90 -48.92 14.27
N HIS A 168 -24.83 -50.24 14.12
CA HIS A 168 -24.20 -51.13 15.07
C HIS A 168 -22.71 -51.30 14.75
N LEU A 169 -21.85 -50.98 15.71
CA LEU A 169 -20.40 -51.18 15.59
C LEU A 169 -20.09 -52.66 15.60
N LEU A 170 -19.48 -53.18 14.53
CA LEU A 170 -19.05 -54.56 14.41
C LEU A 170 -17.58 -54.73 14.83
N GLN A 171 -16.72 -53.86 14.39
CA GLN A 171 -15.29 -53.92 14.68
C GLN A 171 -14.64 -52.54 14.61
N GLU A 172 -13.63 -52.29 15.47
CA GLU A 172 -12.83 -51.08 15.50
C GLU A 172 -11.40 -51.29 15.00
N ASN A 173 -10.74 -50.22 14.56
CA ASN A 173 -9.33 -50.22 14.19
C ASN A 173 -8.96 -51.21 13.13
N LEU A 174 -9.68 -51.21 12.01
CA LEU A 174 -9.43 -52.06 10.86
C LEU A 174 -8.29 -51.60 9.96
N GLU A 175 -7.73 -50.42 10.21
CA GLU A 175 -6.56 -49.93 9.46
C GLU A 175 -5.35 -50.85 9.64
N ASP A 176 -4.66 -51.17 8.54
CA ASP A 176 -3.49 -52.06 8.53
C ASP A 176 -2.28 -51.44 9.23
N ASP A 177 -2.19 -50.11 9.22
CA ASP A 177 -1.17 -49.33 9.89
C ASP A 177 -1.78 -48.49 11.01
N PRO A 178 -1.50 -48.82 12.30
CA PRO A 178 -2.03 -48.07 13.46
C PRO A 178 -1.45 -46.66 13.58
N THR A 179 -0.40 -46.33 12.81
CA THR A 179 0.16 -44.95 12.76
C THR A 179 -0.51 -44.07 11.71
N ASN A 180 -1.58 -44.57 11.06
CA ASN A 180 -2.33 -43.80 10.08
C ASN A 180 -2.89 -42.51 10.68
N ALA A 181 -2.45 -41.37 10.14
CA ALA A 181 -2.87 -40.06 10.59
C ALA A 181 -3.01 -39.11 9.40
N THR A 182 -3.81 -38.08 9.58
CA THR A 182 -3.94 -37.01 8.60
C THR A 182 -3.65 -35.67 9.24
N ASP A 183 -2.79 -34.90 8.60
CA ASP A 183 -2.52 -33.53 8.95
C ASP A 183 -3.56 -32.62 8.31
N PHE A 184 -4.18 -31.78 9.12
CA PHE A 184 -5.15 -30.77 8.71
C PHE A 184 -4.56 -29.39 8.88
N ILE A 185 -4.79 -28.53 7.93
CA ILE A 185 -4.50 -27.11 8.04
C ILE A 185 -5.80 -26.33 8.28
N ILE A 186 -5.70 -25.33 9.10
CA ILE A 186 -6.76 -24.40 9.39
C ILE A 186 -6.31 -23.04 8.87
N ILE A 187 -7.03 -22.55 7.88
CA ILE A 187 -6.77 -21.23 7.29
C ILE A 187 -7.83 -20.22 7.70
N GLU A 188 -7.42 -18.98 7.79
CA GLU A 188 -8.32 -17.83 7.88
C GLU A 188 -7.91 -16.83 6.80
N LYS A 189 -8.86 -15.95 6.45
CA LYS A 189 -8.55 -14.85 5.55
C LYS A 189 -7.39 -14.09 6.15
N GLU A 190 -6.33 -13.92 5.35
CA GLU A 190 -5.29 -12.99 5.75
C GLU A 190 -5.98 -11.64 5.94
N GLU A 191 -6.36 -11.33 7.20
CA GLU A 191 -6.61 -9.96 7.52
C GLU A 191 -5.28 -9.29 7.17
N ARG A 192 -5.24 -8.54 6.05
CA ARG A 192 -4.26 -7.47 6.00
C ARG A 192 -4.39 -6.85 7.38
N LYS A 193 -3.40 -7.07 8.27
CA LYS A 193 -3.24 -6.26 9.47
C LYS A 193 -3.50 -4.88 8.91
N LYS A 194 -4.58 -4.20 9.30
CA LYS A 194 -4.71 -2.77 9.03
C LYS A 194 -3.46 -2.23 9.68
N GLU A 195 -2.39 -2.10 8.88
CA GLU A 195 -1.23 -1.31 9.29
C GLU A 195 -1.88 -0.04 9.76
N ALA A 196 -1.62 0.31 11.02
CA ALA A 196 -2.23 1.49 11.60
C ALA A 196 -2.01 2.59 10.59
N LYS A 197 -3.10 3.15 10.04
CA LYS A 197 -3.01 4.10 8.93
C LYS A 197 -1.89 5.07 9.23
N LYS A 198 -0.98 5.24 8.27
CA LYS A 198 0.18 6.10 8.46
C LYS A 198 -0.29 7.50 8.84
N LEU A 199 0.18 8.02 9.96
CA LEU A 199 -0.18 9.34 10.44
C LEU A 199 0.72 10.38 9.78
N VAL A 200 0.13 11.20 8.93
CA VAL A 200 0.83 12.25 8.20
C VAL A 200 0.39 13.62 8.73
N VAL A 201 1.36 14.50 8.95
CA VAL A 201 1.07 15.91 9.28
C VAL A 201 1.58 16.80 8.15
N VAL A 202 0.69 17.64 7.61
CA VAL A 202 1.06 18.72 6.69
C VAL A 202 1.09 20.03 7.48
N ALA A 203 2.27 20.66 7.56
CA ALA A 203 2.45 21.91 8.28
C ALA A 203 2.53 23.10 7.32
N GLY A 204 1.57 24.02 7.46
CA GLY A 204 1.41 25.16 6.54
C GLY A 204 0.38 24.86 5.45
N LEU A 205 -0.89 25.21 5.72
CA LEU A 205 -2.02 24.96 4.84
C LEU A 205 -2.28 26.18 3.92
N GLY A 206 -1.25 26.58 3.15
CA GLY A 206 -1.42 27.51 2.03
C GLY A 206 -1.83 26.79 0.74
N LEU A 207 -1.55 27.38 -0.43
CA LEU A 207 -1.80 26.71 -1.70
C LEU A 207 -1.10 25.35 -1.78
N ILE A 208 0.21 25.30 -1.53
CA ILE A 208 1.02 24.07 -1.66
C ILE A 208 0.64 23.07 -0.59
N GLY A 209 0.71 23.42 0.70
CA GLY A 209 0.42 22.46 1.78
C GLY A 209 -1.06 22.06 1.85
N GLY A 210 -1.98 22.98 1.56
CA GLY A 210 -3.41 22.66 1.49
C GLY A 210 -3.72 21.68 0.35
N SER A 211 -3.10 21.87 -0.82
CA SER A 211 -3.23 20.92 -1.94
C SER A 211 -2.57 19.57 -1.63
N MET A 212 -1.43 19.57 -0.92
CA MET A 212 -0.79 18.34 -0.45
C MET A 212 -1.71 17.58 0.52
N ALA A 213 -2.32 18.28 1.48
CA ALA A 213 -3.27 17.66 2.40
C ALA A 213 -4.46 17.05 1.66
N LYS A 214 -5.09 17.82 0.75
CA LYS A 214 -6.22 17.33 -0.09
C LYS A 214 -5.83 16.13 -0.94
N ALA A 215 -4.66 16.16 -1.60
CA ALA A 215 -4.19 15.05 -2.42
C ALA A 215 -3.90 13.79 -1.58
N LEU A 216 -3.27 13.92 -0.41
CA LEU A 216 -3.04 12.80 0.48
C LEU A 216 -4.34 12.17 0.99
N THR A 217 -5.32 12.99 1.37
CA THR A 217 -6.63 12.51 1.83
C THR A 217 -7.41 11.82 0.72
N GLU A 218 -7.34 12.31 -0.51
CA GLU A 218 -8.09 11.77 -1.64
C GLU A 218 -7.45 10.52 -2.25
N TYR A 219 -6.10 10.49 -2.37
CA TYR A 219 -5.40 9.46 -3.14
C TYR A 219 -4.64 8.45 -2.29
N THR A 220 -4.70 8.53 -0.94
CA THR A 220 -4.02 7.58 -0.05
C THR A 220 -4.92 7.10 1.09
N ASP A 221 -4.52 6.00 1.74
CA ASP A 221 -5.18 5.50 2.95
C ASP A 221 -4.62 6.14 4.24
N TYR A 222 -3.89 7.24 4.15
CA TYR A 222 -3.26 7.88 5.30
C TYR A 222 -4.29 8.60 6.18
N THR A 223 -3.96 8.74 7.46
CA THR A 223 -4.66 9.67 8.35
C THR A 223 -3.92 10.99 8.29
N VAL A 224 -4.55 12.03 7.74
CA VAL A 224 -3.92 13.32 7.43
C VAL A 224 -4.32 14.38 8.44
N TYR A 225 -3.36 14.92 9.16
CA TYR A 225 -3.55 16.04 10.06
C TYR A 225 -2.93 17.31 9.48
N GLY A 226 -3.54 18.44 9.76
CA GLY A 226 -3.05 19.74 9.32
C GLY A 226 -2.54 20.57 10.50
N TRP A 227 -1.39 21.20 10.36
CA TRP A 227 -0.91 22.23 11.27
C TRP A 227 -0.82 23.57 10.55
N ASN A 228 -1.37 24.63 11.14
CA ASN A 228 -1.24 25.97 10.58
C ASN A 228 -1.20 27.02 11.69
N ARG A 229 -0.34 28.05 11.53
CA ARG A 229 -0.22 29.14 12.51
C ARG A 229 -1.55 29.90 12.70
N THR A 230 -2.31 30.07 11.62
CA THR A 230 -3.64 30.68 11.64
C THR A 230 -4.67 29.55 11.79
N THR A 231 -5.26 29.41 12.98
CA THR A 231 -6.14 28.30 13.34
C THR A 231 -7.37 28.20 12.43
N SER A 232 -7.95 29.34 12.03
CA SER A 232 -9.13 29.35 11.14
C SER A 232 -8.88 28.69 9.79
N ILE A 233 -7.65 28.66 9.29
CA ILE A 233 -7.31 27.93 8.05
C ILE A 233 -7.34 26.42 8.28
N ALA A 234 -6.81 25.95 9.41
CA ALA A 234 -6.87 24.53 9.77
C ALA A 234 -8.31 24.07 10.05
N GLU A 235 -9.13 24.92 10.69
CA GLU A 235 -10.54 24.67 10.90
C GLU A 235 -11.33 24.59 9.57
N ALA A 236 -11.03 25.46 8.60
CA ALA A 236 -11.62 25.39 7.27
C ALA A 236 -11.22 24.08 6.57
N ALA A 237 -9.95 23.70 6.63
CA ALA A 237 -9.45 22.45 6.03
C ALA A 237 -10.12 21.20 6.66
N LEU A 238 -10.33 21.21 7.96
CA LEU A 238 -11.05 20.14 8.67
C LEU A 238 -12.54 20.09 8.27
N SER A 239 -13.18 21.25 8.21
CA SER A 239 -14.59 21.35 7.82
C SER A 239 -14.86 20.87 6.38
N GLU A 240 -13.91 21.07 5.48
CA GLU A 240 -13.98 20.61 4.09
C GLU A 240 -13.59 19.13 3.91
N GLY A 241 -13.13 18.46 4.97
CA GLY A 241 -12.62 17.10 4.89
C GLY A 241 -11.27 16.98 4.18
N ALA A 242 -10.51 18.07 4.07
CA ALA A 242 -9.16 18.07 3.50
C ALA A 242 -8.12 17.47 4.47
N ILE A 243 -8.47 17.40 5.74
CA ILE A 243 -7.69 16.77 6.82
C ILE A 243 -8.62 16.04 7.78
N ASP A 244 -8.13 14.99 8.44
CA ASP A 244 -8.87 14.21 9.45
C ASP A 244 -8.83 14.88 10.83
N GLY A 245 -7.90 15.80 11.06
CA GLY A 245 -7.78 16.53 12.33
C GLY A 245 -6.75 17.65 12.28
N ILE A 246 -6.79 18.50 13.32
CA ILE A 246 -5.81 19.59 13.51
C ILE A 246 -4.68 19.06 14.40
N ALA A 247 -3.44 19.21 13.94
CA ALA A 247 -2.27 18.72 14.65
C ALA A 247 -1.86 19.71 15.77
N ASP A 248 -1.65 19.17 16.94
CA ASP A 248 -1.00 19.76 18.10
C ASP A 248 0.41 19.16 18.29
N ASP A 249 1.09 19.54 19.38
CA ASP A 249 2.43 19.03 19.69
C ASP A 249 2.44 17.52 19.98
N GLU A 250 1.32 16.92 20.49
CA GLU A 250 1.21 15.48 20.71
C GLU A 250 1.12 14.73 19.38
N ILE A 251 0.31 15.22 18.45
CA ILE A 251 0.18 14.66 17.10
C ILE A 251 1.51 14.77 16.34
N LEU A 252 2.18 15.93 16.41
CA LEU A 252 3.49 16.14 15.81
C LEU A 252 4.54 15.15 16.35
N ALA A 253 4.53 14.89 17.67
CA ALA A 253 5.47 13.97 18.30
C ALA A 253 5.31 12.51 17.82
N ARG A 254 4.09 12.07 17.48
CA ARG A 254 3.79 10.70 17.11
C ARG A 254 3.57 10.45 15.63
N CYS A 255 3.63 11.47 14.77
CA CYS A 255 3.43 11.30 13.33
C CYS A 255 4.51 10.41 12.68
N ASP A 256 4.14 9.74 11.60
CA ASP A 256 5.04 8.89 10.81
C ASP A 256 5.76 9.70 9.74
N LEU A 257 5.06 10.69 9.17
CA LEU A 257 5.54 11.57 8.13
C LEU A 257 5.11 13.00 8.41
N LEU A 258 6.07 13.93 8.41
CA LEU A 258 5.83 15.36 8.51
C LEU A 258 6.22 16.06 7.20
N ILE A 259 5.28 16.84 6.63
CA ILE A 259 5.45 17.56 5.37
C ILE A 259 5.28 19.07 5.63
N PRO A 260 6.36 19.81 5.95
CA PRO A 260 6.28 21.26 6.05
C PRO A 260 6.23 21.95 4.69
N ALA A 261 5.23 22.82 4.52
CA ALA A 261 4.99 23.69 3.38
C ALA A 261 4.93 25.16 3.83
N LEU A 262 5.95 25.59 4.58
CA LEU A 262 6.08 26.91 5.18
C LEU A 262 7.06 27.78 4.37
N PHE A 263 7.15 29.06 4.72
CA PHE A 263 8.20 29.94 4.21
C PHE A 263 9.58 29.42 4.65
N PRO A 264 10.65 29.70 3.91
CA PRO A 264 11.95 29.08 4.15
C PRO A 264 12.43 29.20 5.59
N GLN A 265 12.50 30.41 6.15
CA GLN A 265 12.96 30.61 7.53
C GLN A 265 11.99 29.97 8.53
N ALA A 266 10.68 30.09 8.30
CA ALA A 266 9.67 29.46 9.16
C ALA A 266 9.76 27.92 9.14
N THR A 267 10.17 27.31 8.02
CA THR A 267 10.44 25.88 7.93
C THR A 267 11.62 25.48 8.82
N ILE A 268 12.72 26.21 8.76
CA ILE A 268 13.89 25.97 9.60
C ILE A 268 13.51 26.07 11.08
N ASP A 269 12.86 27.16 11.48
CA ASP A 269 12.46 27.42 12.86
C ASP A 269 11.49 26.33 13.37
N PHE A 270 10.51 25.98 12.55
CA PHE A 270 9.53 24.94 12.86
C PHE A 270 10.18 23.57 13.03
N LEU A 271 10.98 23.13 12.06
CA LEU A 271 11.62 21.82 12.11
C LEU A 271 12.66 21.72 13.24
N THR A 272 13.44 22.77 13.49
CA THR A 272 14.40 22.79 14.59
C THR A 272 13.70 22.65 15.95
N ARG A 273 12.49 23.21 16.10
CA ARG A 273 11.66 23.08 17.31
C ARG A 273 11.01 21.70 17.42
N VAL A 274 10.45 21.16 16.32
CA VAL A 274 9.58 19.97 16.35
C VAL A 274 10.38 18.67 16.31
N ILE A 275 11.43 18.57 15.52
CA ILE A 275 12.25 17.34 15.37
C ILE A 275 12.70 16.76 16.73
N PRO A 276 13.15 17.54 17.72
CA PRO A 276 13.54 17.00 19.03
C PRO A 276 12.44 16.27 19.79
N THR A 277 11.18 16.53 19.49
CA THR A 277 10.00 15.91 20.15
C THR A 277 9.41 14.76 19.36
N MET A 278 9.79 14.58 18.09
CA MET A 278 9.25 13.53 17.21
C MET A 278 9.76 12.15 17.63
N LYS A 279 8.96 11.13 17.35
CA LYS A 279 9.40 9.73 17.56
C LYS A 279 10.57 9.39 16.64
N ALA A 280 11.55 8.67 17.16
CA ALA A 280 12.68 8.19 16.36
C ALA A 280 12.20 7.36 15.15
N GLY A 281 12.85 7.52 14.00
CA GLY A 281 12.48 6.89 12.75
C GLY A 281 11.32 7.56 12.01
N ALA A 282 10.71 8.62 12.54
CA ALA A 282 9.77 9.43 11.78
C ALA A 282 10.44 10.06 10.54
N GLN A 283 9.67 10.29 9.49
CA GLN A 283 10.16 10.87 8.24
C GLN A 283 9.72 12.32 8.11
N VAL A 284 10.62 13.16 7.60
CA VAL A 284 10.32 14.55 7.24
C VAL A 284 10.68 14.78 5.78
N VAL A 285 9.79 15.40 5.01
CA VAL A 285 10.06 15.87 3.65
C VAL A 285 9.55 17.29 3.51
N ASP A 286 10.44 18.27 3.35
CA ASP A 286 10.05 19.67 3.17
C ASP A 286 9.62 19.98 1.73
N LEU A 287 8.85 21.04 1.54
CA LEU A 287 8.37 21.47 0.22
C LEU A 287 8.90 22.87 -0.17
N VAL A 288 10.00 23.29 0.43
CA VAL A 288 10.56 24.65 0.21
C VAL A 288 11.28 24.76 -1.14
N GLY A 289 11.22 25.92 -1.77
CA GLY A 289 11.82 26.20 -3.08
C GLY A 289 13.35 26.35 -3.11
N VAL A 290 14.06 26.16 -2.00
CA VAL A 290 15.54 26.14 -1.89
C VAL A 290 15.95 24.99 -0.99
N LYS A 291 17.08 24.33 -1.27
CA LYS A 291 17.49 23.13 -0.55
C LYS A 291 18.74 23.31 0.31
N GLY A 292 19.80 23.91 -0.20
CA GLY A 292 21.08 24.00 0.52
C GLY A 292 20.93 24.56 1.91
N SER A 293 20.33 25.74 2.04
CA SER A 293 20.15 26.41 3.33
C SER A 293 19.24 25.68 4.31
N ILE A 294 18.20 24.99 3.80
CA ILE A 294 17.28 24.19 4.62
C ILE A 294 18.02 22.94 5.13
N ILE A 295 18.72 22.24 4.27
CA ILE A 295 19.47 21.02 4.61
C ILE A 295 20.58 21.36 5.62
N ASP A 296 21.37 22.41 5.38
CA ASP A 296 22.44 22.82 6.28
C ASP A 296 21.94 23.10 7.73
N ALA A 297 20.70 23.61 7.86
CA ALA A 297 20.13 23.93 9.17
C ALA A 297 19.44 22.69 9.82
N VAL A 298 18.77 21.86 9.05
CA VAL A 298 17.87 20.81 9.56
C VAL A 298 18.56 19.44 9.69
N GLU A 299 19.44 19.06 8.75
CA GLU A 299 20.12 17.76 8.73
C GLU A 299 20.85 17.45 10.05
N PRO A 300 21.62 18.36 10.67
CA PRO A 300 22.29 18.06 11.93
C PRO A 300 21.33 17.75 13.07
N VAL A 301 20.18 18.43 13.10
CA VAL A 301 19.14 18.20 14.10
C VAL A 301 18.45 16.88 13.86
N ALA A 302 18.13 16.56 12.61
CA ALA A 302 17.51 15.29 12.22
C ALA A 302 18.41 14.09 12.59
N LEU A 303 19.69 14.13 12.24
CA LEU A 303 20.67 13.10 12.59
C LEU A 303 20.78 12.89 14.11
N LYS A 304 20.85 13.99 14.87
CA LYS A 304 20.96 13.93 16.34
C LYS A 304 19.77 13.23 16.99
N HIS A 305 18.58 13.35 16.42
CA HIS A 305 17.33 12.82 17.00
C HIS A 305 16.82 11.56 16.28
N GLY A 306 17.58 11.00 15.33
CA GLY A 306 17.22 9.79 14.62
C GLY A 306 16.00 9.97 13.71
N ILE A 307 15.80 11.19 13.18
CA ILE A 307 14.73 11.52 12.24
C ILE A 307 15.24 11.39 10.82
N ARG A 308 14.47 10.76 9.95
CA ARG A 308 14.78 10.63 8.53
C ARG A 308 14.36 11.90 7.81
N PHE A 309 15.31 12.60 7.19
CA PHE A 309 15.06 13.87 6.53
C PHE A 309 15.47 13.82 5.06
N THR A 310 14.55 14.17 4.18
CA THR A 310 14.76 14.32 2.73
C THR A 310 14.25 15.68 2.30
N GLY A 311 15.03 16.43 1.54
CA GLY A 311 14.56 17.68 0.92
C GLY A 311 13.57 17.37 -0.21
N GLY A 312 12.53 18.19 -0.35
CA GLY A 312 11.56 18.10 -1.43
C GLY A 312 11.24 19.46 -2.04
N HIS A 313 10.84 19.48 -3.32
CA HIS A 313 10.38 20.68 -3.99
C HIS A 313 9.40 20.33 -5.11
N PRO A 314 8.08 20.56 -4.93
CA PRO A 314 7.09 20.34 -5.99
C PRO A 314 7.17 21.45 -7.02
N MET A 315 7.33 21.10 -8.31
CA MET A 315 7.34 22.05 -9.41
C MET A 315 5.90 22.36 -9.85
N ALA A 316 5.10 22.85 -8.91
CA ALA A 316 3.71 23.20 -9.08
C ALA A 316 3.37 24.50 -8.34
N GLY A 317 2.46 25.27 -8.86
CA GLY A 317 2.02 26.51 -8.23
C GLY A 317 1.09 27.34 -9.10
N LEU A 318 0.47 28.33 -8.49
CA LEU A 318 -0.42 29.29 -9.14
C LEU A 318 0.08 30.72 -8.88
N ALA A 319 -0.37 31.68 -9.71
CA ALA A 319 -0.04 33.09 -9.53
C ALA A 319 -0.57 33.69 -8.21
N LYS A 320 -1.62 33.09 -7.61
CA LYS A 320 -2.20 33.53 -6.35
C LYS A 320 -2.04 32.42 -5.30
N ALA A 321 -1.60 32.80 -4.13
CA ALA A 321 -1.46 31.92 -2.95
C ALA A 321 -2.76 31.92 -2.11
N GLY A 322 -2.82 31.06 -1.12
CA GLY A 322 -3.92 30.96 -0.15
C GLY A 322 -4.54 29.56 -0.13
N TYR A 323 -5.12 29.18 1.01
CA TYR A 323 -5.78 27.90 1.19
C TYR A 323 -7.03 27.77 0.28
N GLU A 324 -7.74 28.85 0.05
CA GLU A 324 -8.94 28.92 -0.80
C GLU A 324 -8.67 28.60 -2.29
N ARG A 325 -7.41 28.49 -2.66
CA ARG A 325 -6.94 28.07 -3.99
C ARG A 325 -6.42 26.66 -4.04
N ALA A 326 -6.36 25.97 -2.89
CA ALA A 326 -5.84 24.61 -2.78
C ALA A 326 -6.84 23.60 -3.34
N PHE A 327 -6.36 22.65 -4.13
CA PHE A 327 -7.14 21.54 -4.67
C PHE A 327 -6.26 20.30 -4.84
N ALA A 328 -6.87 19.11 -4.81
CA ALA A 328 -6.14 17.84 -4.80
C ALA A 328 -5.27 17.63 -6.06
N ASP A 329 -5.77 18.05 -7.22
CA ASP A 329 -5.11 17.84 -8.52
C ASP A 329 -4.02 18.86 -8.87
N LEU A 330 -3.60 19.71 -7.92
CA LEU A 330 -2.54 20.70 -8.19
C LEU A 330 -1.26 20.06 -8.73
N TYR A 331 -1.00 18.83 -8.36
CA TYR A 331 0.23 18.09 -8.66
C TYR A 331 0.13 17.18 -9.88
N GLN A 332 -1.03 17.07 -10.51
CA GLN A 332 -1.25 16.19 -11.66
C GLN A 332 -0.31 16.55 -12.81
N GLY A 333 0.56 15.61 -13.18
CA GLY A 333 1.58 15.77 -14.22
C GLY A 333 2.78 16.64 -13.85
N ALA A 334 2.79 17.29 -12.66
CA ALA A 334 3.92 18.10 -12.20
C ALA A 334 5.14 17.24 -11.85
N SER A 335 6.32 17.87 -11.75
CA SER A 335 7.53 17.20 -11.26
C SER A 335 7.70 17.43 -9.77
N MET A 336 8.14 16.38 -9.05
CA MET A 336 8.65 16.45 -7.68
C MET A 336 10.16 16.28 -7.69
N ILE A 337 10.90 17.19 -7.06
CA ILE A 337 12.34 17.03 -6.87
C ILE A 337 12.60 16.55 -5.45
N LEU A 338 13.32 15.43 -5.31
CA LEU A 338 13.79 14.89 -4.04
C LEU A 338 15.30 15.10 -3.92
N VAL A 339 15.72 15.58 -2.77
CA VAL A 339 17.11 15.84 -2.45
C VAL A 339 17.49 15.03 -1.21
N PRO A 340 18.14 13.85 -1.40
CA PRO A 340 18.61 13.05 -0.28
C PRO A 340 19.61 13.81 0.59
N THR A 341 19.54 13.57 1.90
CA THR A 341 20.47 14.11 2.91
C THR A 341 21.20 12.95 3.59
N LYS A 342 22.14 13.22 4.48
CA LYS A 342 22.77 12.16 5.30
C LYS A 342 21.80 11.52 6.28
N ALA A 343 20.67 12.18 6.54
CA ALA A 343 19.58 11.64 7.37
C ALA A 343 18.52 10.89 6.56
N THR A 344 18.63 10.81 5.23
CA THR A 344 17.77 9.98 4.38
C THR A 344 18.16 8.51 4.53
N ALA A 345 17.23 7.65 4.90
CA ALA A 345 17.49 6.22 5.06
C ALA A 345 17.38 5.45 3.73
N ASP A 346 17.95 4.25 3.70
CA ASP A 346 17.77 3.32 2.58
C ASP A 346 16.28 3.03 2.36
N GLY A 347 15.84 3.12 1.11
CA GLY A 347 14.43 2.92 0.72
C GLY A 347 13.53 4.16 0.83
N ASP A 348 13.93 5.23 1.54
CA ASP A 348 13.10 6.44 1.68
C ASP A 348 12.78 7.10 0.33
N ILE A 349 13.77 7.17 -0.55
CA ILE A 349 13.57 7.76 -1.88
C ILE A 349 12.55 6.97 -2.69
N ALA A 350 12.63 5.63 -2.66
CA ALA A 350 11.67 4.78 -3.37
C ALA A 350 10.25 4.94 -2.78
N ALA A 351 10.12 4.94 -1.45
CA ALA A 351 8.83 5.12 -0.78
C ALA A 351 8.21 6.50 -1.04
N LEU A 352 9.02 7.57 -1.01
CA LEU A 352 8.56 8.92 -1.35
C LEU A 352 8.20 9.05 -2.83
N THR A 353 8.98 8.43 -3.72
CA THR A 353 8.67 8.38 -5.16
C THR A 353 7.29 7.76 -5.37
N GLN A 354 7.06 6.58 -4.82
CA GLN A 354 5.77 5.90 -4.91
C GLN A 354 4.61 6.76 -4.36
N LEU A 355 4.82 7.43 -3.21
CA LEU A 355 3.82 8.31 -2.63
C LEU A 355 3.49 9.48 -3.55
N PHE A 356 4.50 10.17 -4.09
CA PHE A 356 4.30 11.33 -4.93
C PHE A 356 3.68 10.96 -6.29
N GLU A 357 4.06 9.84 -6.89
CA GLU A 357 3.40 9.30 -8.08
C GLU A 357 1.93 8.95 -7.79
N GLN A 358 1.63 8.34 -6.64
CA GLN A 358 0.25 8.01 -6.23
C GLN A 358 -0.63 9.25 -6.11
N ILE A 359 -0.11 10.38 -5.65
CA ILE A 359 -0.86 11.65 -5.54
C ILE A 359 -0.80 12.50 -6.81
N GLY A 360 -0.30 11.97 -7.92
CA GLY A 360 -0.45 12.55 -9.25
C GLY A 360 0.78 13.20 -9.86
N PHE A 361 1.94 13.22 -9.19
CA PHE A 361 3.15 13.72 -9.84
C PHE A 361 3.51 12.86 -11.05
N GLY A 362 3.74 13.51 -12.19
CA GLY A 362 4.11 12.83 -13.43
C GLY A 362 5.59 12.44 -13.51
N MET A 363 6.44 13.04 -12.68
CA MET A 363 7.87 12.76 -12.63
C MET A 363 8.42 13.01 -11.22
N VAL A 364 9.25 12.11 -10.74
CA VAL A 364 10.07 12.33 -9.53
C VAL A 364 11.54 12.34 -9.93
N ARG A 365 12.22 13.47 -9.68
CA ARG A 365 13.64 13.65 -9.98
C ARG A 365 14.46 13.69 -8.70
N VAL A 366 15.56 12.93 -8.68
CA VAL A 366 16.51 12.93 -7.54
C VAL A 366 17.79 13.64 -7.93
N CYS A 367 18.26 14.58 -7.10
CA CYS A 367 19.52 15.28 -7.30
C CYS A 367 20.10 15.72 -5.95
N ASP A 368 21.34 16.18 -5.92
CA ASP A 368 21.91 16.84 -4.74
C ASP A 368 21.43 18.29 -4.59
N SER A 369 21.65 18.90 -3.40
CA SER A 369 21.19 20.25 -3.09
C SER A 369 21.88 21.34 -3.95
N ALA A 370 23.13 21.15 -4.31
CA ALA A 370 23.88 22.12 -5.13
C ALA A 370 23.34 22.14 -6.56
N GLN A 371 23.07 20.96 -7.13
CA GLN A 371 22.45 20.84 -8.46
C GLN A 371 21.03 21.40 -8.44
N HIS A 372 20.22 21.09 -7.40
CA HIS A 372 18.88 21.65 -7.23
C HIS A 372 18.93 23.19 -7.24
N ASP A 373 19.70 23.79 -6.33
CA ASP A 373 19.71 25.23 -6.14
C ASP A 373 20.25 25.98 -7.37
N LYS A 374 21.23 25.39 -8.08
CA LYS A 374 21.73 25.92 -9.36
C LYS A 374 20.66 25.91 -10.44
N MET A 375 19.95 24.78 -10.60
CA MET A 375 18.88 24.67 -11.59
C MET A 375 17.72 25.63 -11.28
N ILE A 376 17.32 25.73 -10.03
CA ILE A 376 16.22 26.63 -9.61
C ILE A 376 16.63 28.10 -9.75
N ALA A 377 17.89 28.44 -9.51
CA ALA A 377 18.40 29.80 -9.77
C ALA A 377 18.16 30.20 -11.23
N HIS A 378 18.49 29.32 -12.17
CA HIS A 378 18.35 29.58 -13.60
C HIS A 378 16.87 29.50 -14.08
N THR A 379 16.20 28.37 -13.82
CA THR A 379 14.90 28.07 -14.44
C THR A 379 13.71 28.79 -13.79
N SER A 380 13.86 29.21 -12.53
CA SER A 380 12.79 29.86 -11.77
C SER A 380 13.19 31.25 -11.28
N GLN A 381 14.24 31.38 -10.47
CA GLN A 381 14.54 32.63 -9.78
C GLN A 381 15.00 33.76 -10.72
N LEU A 382 15.86 33.44 -11.67
CA LEU A 382 16.31 34.41 -12.68
C LEU A 382 15.12 34.92 -13.53
N ALA A 383 14.20 34.01 -13.92
CA ALA A 383 12.99 34.40 -14.66
C ALA A 383 12.15 35.42 -13.88
N HIS A 384 11.99 35.22 -12.57
CA HIS A 384 11.28 36.19 -11.72
C HIS A 384 12.03 37.51 -11.58
N VAL A 385 13.35 37.46 -11.43
CA VAL A 385 14.20 38.69 -11.42
C VAL A 385 14.00 39.50 -12.70
N VAL A 386 14.04 38.82 -13.86
CA VAL A 386 13.82 39.46 -15.17
C VAL A 386 12.42 40.06 -15.26
N SER A 387 11.41 39.29 -14.96
CA SER A 387 9.99 39.66 -15.08
C SER A 387 9.66 40.89 -14.20
N VAL A 388 10.08 40.88 -12.92
CA VAL A 388 9.83 41.98 -11.99
C VAL A 388 10.54 43.25 -12.43
N ASN A 389 11.75 43.17 -12.99
CA ASN A 389 12.47 44.34 -13.44
C ASN A 389 11.99 44.84 -14.81
N TYR A 390 11.52 43.95 -15.67
CA TYR A 390 10.95 44.29 -16.99
C TYR A 390 9.71 45.22 -16.88
N VAL A 391 8.80 44.92 -15.95
CA VAL A 391 7.59 45.72 -15.74
C VAL A 391 7.82 47.09 -15.11
N LYS A 392 9.02 47.40 -14.57
CA LYS A 392 9.34 48.67 -13.93
C LYS A 392 9.56 49.81 -14.91
N SER A 393 9.61 49.52 -16.22
CA SER A 393 9.70 50.59 -17.23
C SER A 393 8.48 51.49 -17.15
N PRO A 394 8.62 52.83 -17.18
CA PRO A 394 7.49 53.77 -17.22
C PRO A 394 6.55 53.54 -18.40
N VAL A 395 7.07 53.02 -19.51
CA VAL A 395 6.28 52.72 -20.73
C VAL A 395 5.28 51.62 -20.48
N SER A 396 5.56 50.70 -19.52
CA SER A 396 4.68 49.57 -19.19
C SER A 396 3.29 50.02 -18.71
N ALA A 397 3.10 51.22 -18.23
CA ALA A 397 1.81 51.73 -17.76
C ALA A 397 0.77 51.89 -18.90
N ASN A 398 1.23 52.04 -20.15
CA ASN A 398 0.37 52.37 -21.31
C ASN A 398 0.46 51.29 -22.41
N TYR A 399 0.64 50.04 -22.07
CA TYR A 399 0.89 48.97 -23.05
C TYR A 399 -0.35 48.48 -23.84
N VAL A 400 -1.56 48.84 -23.40
CA VAL A 400 -2.81 48.35 -24.00
C VAL A 400 -2.87 48.71 -25.50
N GLY A 401 -3.08 47.70 -26.35
CA GLY A 401 -3.05 47.86 -27.78
C GLY A 401 -1.68 47.75 -28.46
N TYR A 402 -0.59 47.71 -27.66
CA TYR A 402 0.79 47.60 -28.17
C TYR A 402 1.44 46.23 -27.89
N THR A 403 0.70 45.26 -27.34
CA THR A 403 1.29 43.98 -26.91
C THR A 403 0.73 42.79 -27.66
N GLY A 404 1.60 41.85 -27.99
CA GLY A 404 1.31 40.47 -28.35
C GLY A 404 1.50 39.50 -27.16
N GLY A 405 1.65 38.20 -27.49
CA GLY A 405 1.90 37.13 -26.50
C GLY A 405 3.17 37.34 -25.68
N SER A 406 4.28 37.70 -26.35
CA SER A 406 5.61 37.80 -25.73
C SER A 406 5.66 38.68 -24.47
N TYR A 407 5.02 39.84 -24.49
CA TYR A 407 4.98 40.70 -23.30
C TYR A 407 4.20 40.05 -22.16
N LYS A 408 3.03 39.48 -22.48
CA LYS A 408 2.19 38.83 -21.47
C LYS A 408 2.92 37.63 -20.81
N ASP A 409 3.61 36.82 -21.61
CA ASP A 409 4.36 35.65 -21.12
C ASP A 409 5.49 36.10 -20.23
N MET A 410 6.29 37.11 -20.65
CA MET A 410 7.41 37.64 -19.87
C MET A 410 7.00 38.33 -18.56
N THR A 411 5.80 38.90 -18.49
CA THR A 411 5.33 39.68 -17.34
C THR A 411 4.38 38.92 -16.43
N ARG A 412 3.89 37.78 -16.84
CA ARG A 412 2.91 36.96 -16.09
C ARG A 412 3.34 36.65 -14.66
N ILE A 413 4.63 36.40 -14.44
CA ILE A 413 5.20 36.02 -13.14
C ILE A 413 5.73 37.22 -12.35
N ALA A 414 5.56 38.44 -12.81
CA ALA A 414 6.00 39.65 -12.10
C ALA A 414 5.17 39.94 -10.84
N CYS A 415 3.93 39.45 -10.76
CA CYS A 415 3.05 39.62 -9.60
C CYS A 415 3.34 38.54 -8.55
N LEU A 416 4.48 38.67 -7.89
CA LEU A 416 4.96 37.71 -6.91
C LEU A 416 4.74 38.19 -5.47
N ASN A 417 4.81 37.27 -4.48
CA ASN A 417 4.80 37.60 -3.05
C ASN A 417 6.22 37.96 -2.59
N GLU A 418 6.46 39.23 -2.38
CA GLU A 418 7.78 39.78 -2.00
C GLU A 418 8.31 39.23 -0.68
N MET A 419 7.43 38.81 0.22
CA MET A 419 7.85 38.25 1.54
C MET A 419 8.48 36.87 1.38
N VAL A 420 7.99 36.05 0.46
CA VAL A 420 8.54 34.73 0.12
C VAL A 420 9.79 34.87 -0.74
N TRP A 421 9.68 35.65 -1.81
CA TRP A 421 10.74 35.74 -2.82
C TRP A 421 12.02 36.40 -2.31
N LYS A 422 11.94 37.38 -1.40
CA LYS A 422 13.14 37.96 -0.78
C LYS A 422 13.94 36.87 -0.02
N GLU A 423 13.26 35.95 0.71
CA GLU A 423 13.94 34.88 1.42
C GLU A 423 14.59 33.89 0.43
N LEU A 424 13.81 33.43 -0.61
CA LEU A 424 14.30 32.51 -1.63
C LEU A 424 15.54 33.06 -2.34
N PHE A 425 15.55 34.34 -2.75
CA PHE A 425 16.69 34.96 -3.41
C PHE A 425 17.92 35.06 -2.50
N ILE A 426 17.75 35.46 -1.24
CA ILE A 426 18.86 35.58 -0.29
C ILE A 426 19.43 34.21 0.08
N LEU A 427 18.59 33.22 0.31
CA LEU A 427 19.04 31.89 0.68
C LEU A 427 19.76 31.19 -0.47
N ASN A 428 19.37 31.44 -1.71
CA ASN A 428 20.01 30.89 -2.91
C ASN A 428 21.00 31.84 -3.59
N ARG A 429 21.43 32.92 -2.94
CA ARG A 429 22.30 33.98 -3.52
C ARG A 429 23.57 33.45 -4.17
N LYS A 430 24.15 32.34 -3.63
CA LYS A 430 25.38 31.75 -4.15
C LYS A 430 25.21 31.23 -5.59
N SER A 431 24.02 30.69 -5.90
CA SER A 431 23.65 30.17 -7.25
C SER A 431 23.04 31.27 -8.12
N LEU A 432 22.26 32.20 -7.51
CA LEU A 432 21.48 33.16 -8.29
C LEU A 432 22.35 34.33 -8.78
N LEU A 433 23.31 34.83 -7.99
CA LEU A 433 24.14 35.95 -8.43
C LEU A 433 24.92 35.67 -9.72
N PRO A 434 25.59 34.51 -9.90
CA PRO A 434 26.26 34.21 -11.17
C PRO A 434 25.33 34.21 -12.38
N GLU A 435 24.10 33.74 -12.21
CA GLU A 435 23.08 33.73 -13.29
C GLU A 435 22.67 35.17 -13.65
N ILE A 436 22.48 36.05 -12.66
CA ILE A 436 22.18 37.46 -12.89
C ILE A 436 23.35 38.13 -13.61
N ASP A 437 24.59 37.95 -13.15
CA ASP A 437 25.77 38.55 -13.72
C ASP A 437 26.00 38.11 -15.17
N GLY A 438 25.76 36.80 -15.47
CA GLY A 438 25.81 36.27 -16.81
C GLY A 438 24.79 36.93 -17.72
N LEU A 439 23.53 37.03 -17.26
CA LEU A 439 22.47 37.70 -18.03
C LEU A 439 22.79 39.20 -18.27
N LEU A 440 23.27 39.91 -17.26
CA LEU A 440 23.68 41.30 -17.41
C LEU A 440 24.79 41.46 -18.45
N THR A 441 25.74 40.54 -18.48
CA THR A 441 26.81 40.52 -19.51
C THR A 441 26.22 40.40 -20.91
N HIS A 442 25.37 39.41 -21.13
CA HIS A 442 24.75 39.22 -22.45
C HIS A 442 23.84 40.38 -22.89
N ILE A 443 23.05 40.94 -21.96
CA ILE A 443 22.23 42.11 -22.26
C ILE A 443 23.13 43.31 -22.59
N THR A 444 24.24 43.49 -21.90
CA THR A 444 25.19 44.58 -22.13
C THR A 444 25.83 44.45 -23.52
N GLN A 445 26.22 43.26 -23.95
CA GLN A 445 26.77 43.02 -25.30
C GLN A 445 25.77 43.43 -26.38
N VAL A 446 24.51 43.02 -26.24
CA VAL A 446 23.45 43.38 -27.20
C VAL A 446 23.20 44.91 -27.21
N ARG A 447 23.16 45.55 -26.03
CA ARG A 447 23.01 47.00 -25.90
C ARG A 447 24.17 47.74 -26.60
N ASP A 448 25.41 47.29 -26.39
CA ASP A 448 26.59 47.95 -26.94
C ASP A 448 26.67 47.82 -28.45
N ALA A 449 26.32 46.66 -29.03
CA ALA A 449 26.19 46.44 -30.45
C ALA A 449 25.12 47.36 -31.09
N ILE A 450 23.97 47.51 -30.42
CA ILE A 450 22.90 48.44 -30.87
C ILE A 450 23.38 49.88 -30.79
N ALA A 451 24.07 50.31 -29.72
CA ALA A 451 24.58 51.66 -29.54
C ALA A 451 25.67 52.01 -30.58
N ALA A 452 26.45 51.06 -31.00
CA ALA A 452 27.48 51.21 -32.03
C ALA A 452 26.93 51.05 -33.47
N GLU A 453 25.67 50.72 -33.63
CA GLU A 453 25.06 50.36 -34.93
C GLU A 453 25.80 49.19 -35.62
N ASP A 454 26.44 48.31 -34.85
CA ASP A 454 27.20 47.15 -35.32
C ASP A 454 26.27 45.99 -35.66
N MET A 455 25.85 45.95 -36.90
CA MET A 455 24.89 44.95 -37.41
C MET A 455 25.48 43.54 -37.42
N ASP A 456 26.74 43.39 -37.69
CA ASP A 456 27.42 42.09 -37.80
C ASP A 456 27.51 41.42 -36.42
N THR A 457 27.99 42.17 -35.41
CA THR A 457 28.04 41.71 -34.03
C THR A 457 26.63 41.42 -33.49
N LEU A 458 25.65 42.30 -33.80
CA LEU A 458 24.26 42.06 -33.35
C LEU A 458 23.69 40.77 -33.95
N GLU A 459 23.87 40.57 -35.27
CA GLU A 459 23.42 39.32 -35.95
C GLU A 459 24.07 38.07 -35.31
N GLN A 460 25.36 38.14 -35.01
CA GLN A 460 26.09 37.02 -34.33
C GLN A 460 25.45 36.72 -32.95
N LEU A 461 25.24 37.71 -32.09
CA LEU A 461 24.68 37.54 -30.75
C LEU A 461 23.26 36.93 -30.79
N LEU A 462 22.43 37.40 -31.77
CA LEU A 462 21.09 36.86 -31.94
C LEU A 462 21.12 35.40 -32.44
N ARG A 463 22.05 35.08 -33.34
CA ARG A 463 22.27 33.72 -33.83
C ARG A 463 22.69 32.78 -32.72
N GLU A 464 23.63 33.18 -31.87
CA GLU A 464 24.09 32.41 -30.70
C GLU A 464 22.92 32.08 -29.77
N GLY A 465 22.03 33.05 -29.49
CA GLY A 465 20.83 32.83 -28.68
C GLY A 465 19.85 31.83 -29.29
N ARG A 466 19.61 31.94 -30.63
CA ARG A 466 18.75 30.99 -31.36
C ARG A 466 19.33 29.57 -31.32
N GLU A 467 20.63 29.42 -31.61
CA GLU A 467 21.30 28.12 -31.62
C GLU A 467 21.32 27.47 -30.24
N ALA A 468 21.53 28.26 -29.18
CA ALA A 468 21.42 27.77 -27.80
C ALA A 468 19.99 27.25 -27.50
N LYS A 469 18.93 27.95 -27.98
CA LYS A 469 17.54 27.48 -27.81
C LYS A 469 17.28 26.17 -28.56
N GLU A 470 17.76 26.08 -29.81
CA GLU A 470 17.60 24.86 -30.62
C GLU A 470 18.31 23.66 -29.96
N GLU A 471 19.48 23.86 -29.36
CA GLU A 471 20.19 22.83 -28.61
C GLU A 471 19.43 22.39 -27.35
N ILE A 472 18.89 23.36 -26.58
CA ILE A 472 18.09 23.07 -25.40
C ILE A 472 16.86 22.21 -25.80
N ASP A 473 16.16 22.56 -26.89
CA ASP A 473 14.99 21.80 -27.34
C ASP A 473 15.35 20.40 -27.83
N ARG A 474 16.51 20.25 -28.47
CA ARG A 474 17.02 18.93 -28.89
C ARG A 474 17.35 18.03 -27.69
N CYS A 475 17.96 18.60 -26.65
CA CYS A 475 18.32 17.86 -25.44
C CYS A 475 17.13 17.59 -24.52
N ASN A 476 16.06 18.35 -24.64
CA ASN A 476 14.85 18.26 -23.82
C ASN A 476 13.60 18.22 -24.73
N PRO A 477 13.40 17.12 -25.47
CA PRO A 477 12.25 17.02 -26.35
C PRO A 477 10.96 17.12 -25.53
N LYS A 478 10.01 17.91 -26.03
CA LYS A 478 8.68 18.05 -25.39
C LYS A 478 8.04 16.68 -25.26
N GLN A 479 7.48 16.41 -24.09
CA GLN A 479 6.63 15.24 -23.94
C GLN A 479 5.36 15.40 -24.79
N PRO A 480 4.77 14.31 -25.34
CA PRO A 480 3.64 14.36 -26.29
C PRO A 480 2.36 15.01 -25.77
N SER A 481 2.32 15.52 -24.55
CA SER A 481 1.17 16.12 -23.88
C SER A 481 1.30 17.64 -23.61
N GLU A 482 2.31 18.32 -24.15
CA GLU A 482 2.46 19.77 -24.05
C GLU A 482 2.05 20.53 -25.33
#